data_03154132ebe1111434cabde2969d9453
#
_entry.id   03154132ebe1111434cabde2969d9453
#
_cell.length_a   1.000
_cell.length_b   1.000
_cell.length_c   1.000
_cell.angle_alpha   90.00
_cell.angle_beta   90.00
_cell.angle_gamma   90.00
#
_symmetry.space_group_name_H-M   'P 1'
#
loop_
_entity.id
_entity.type
_entity.pdbx_description
1 polymer ?
#
loop_
_entity_poly.entity_id
_entity_poly.type
_entity_poly.pdbx_seq_one_letter_code
_entity_poly.pdbx_strand_id
1 'polypeptide(L)'
;MNSFHLKIVTPDGICYDGNAQSVTVRAITGYLGILAGHIDITTPLGEGEARVIIDGETCTAHCSHGLLSVQGGEVTLLPAVFRWTK
;
A
#
# COMPACT_ATOMS: atom_id res chain seq x y z
N MET A 1 -0.40 8.67 17.25
CA MET A 1 -1.07 8.52 15.96
C MET A 1 -1.19 7.04 15.62
N ASN A 2 -2.35 6.62 15.13
CA ASN A 2 -2.59 5.22 14.84
C ASN A 2 -1.81 4.77 13.61
N SER A 3 -1.30 3.56 13.68
CA SER A 3 -0.57 2.97 12.55
C SER A 3 -1.01 1.52 12.38
N PHE A 4 -0.60 0.95 11.27
CA PHE A 4 -0.85 -0.46 10.96
C PHE A 4 0.41 -1.05 10.35
N HIS A 5 0.47 -2.37 10.32
CA HIS A 5 1.58 -3.05 9.67
C HIS A 5 1.35 -3.09 8.16
N LEU A 6 2.32 -2.61 7.41
CA LEU A 6 2.27 -2.59 5.96
C LEU A 6 3.44 -3.41 5.41
N LYS A 7 3.13 -4.31 4.50
CA LYS A 7 4.15 -5.08 3.80
C LYS A 7 3.93 -4.91 2.30
N ILE A 8 5.00 -4.57 1.58
CA ILE A 8 4.98 -4.38 0.14
C ILE A 8 5.96 -5.36 -0.47
N VAL A 9 5.47 -6.30 -1.26
CA VAL A 9 6.28 -7.35 -1.86
C VAL A 9 6.05 -7.37 -3.36
N THR A 10 7.14 -7.39 -4.11
CA THR A 10 7.11 -7.56 -5.57
C THR A 10 7.81 -8.88 -5.91
N PRO A 11 7.77 -9.30 -7.20
CA PRO A 11 8.56 -10.47 -7.60
C PRO A 11 10.05 -10.33 -7.31
N ASP A 12 10.56 -9.10 -7.18
CA ASP A 12 11.97 -8.85 -6.89
C ASP A 12 12.30 -8.86 -5.40
N GLY A 13 11.30 -8.94 -4.54
CA GLY A 13 11.53 -9.02 -3.11
C GLY A 13 10.68 -8.02 -2.33
N ILE A 14 11.05 -7.82 -1.07
CA ILE A 14 10.31 -6.96 -0.14
C ILE A 14 10.76 -5.52 -0.36
N CYS A 15 9.80 -4.64 -0.66
CA CYS A 15 10.05 -3.20 -0.84
C CYS A 15 9.86 -2.44 0.47
N TYR A 16 8.99 -2.93 1.34
CA TYR A 16 8.75 -2.30 2.64
C TYR A 16 8.12 -3.33 3.58
N ASP A 17 8.50 -3.26 4.84
CA ASP A 17 7.93 -4.13 5.87
C ASP A 17 8.05 -3.37 7.20
N GLY A 18 6.97 -2.74 7.61
CA GLY A 18 6.99 -1.95 8.84
C GLY A 18 5.67 -1.26 9.06
N ASN A 19 5.65 -0.29 9.98
CA ASN A 19 4.45 0.44 10.30
C ASN A 19 4.24 1.59 9.32
N ALA A 20 2.98 1.87 9.03
CA ALA A 20 2.58 3.02 8.23
C ALA A 20 1.33 3.62 8.84
N GLN A 21 1.11 4.90 8.58
CA GLN A 21 -0.04 5.63 9.10
C GLN A 21 -1.17 5.69 8.07
N SER A 22 -0.82 5.69 6.79
CA SER A 22 -1.78 5.56 5.72
C SER A 22 -1.11 5.04 4.47
N VAL A 23 -1.89 4.42 3.61
CA VAL A 23 -1.45 4.07 2.27
C VAL A 23 -2.58 4.36 1.31
N THR A 24 -2.27 5.07 0.23
CA THR A 24 -3.23 5.38 -0.82
C THR A 24 -2.69 4.80 -2.11
N VAL A 25 -3.51 4.00 -2.77
CA VAL A 25 -3.10 3.32 -4.01
C VAL A 25 -4.21 3.44 -5.04
N ARG A 26 -3.84 3.24 -6.29
CA ARG A 26 -4.79 3.15 -7.37
C ARG A 26 -5.31 1.73 -7.48
N ALA A 27 -6.58 1.54 -7.11
CA ALA A 27 -7.30 0.30 -7.40
C ALA A 27 -7.90 0.40 -8.81
N ILE A 28 -8.43 -0.70 -9.32
CA ILE A 28 -9.01 -0.67 -10.66
C ILE A 28 -10.24 0.24 -10.73
N THR A 29 -10.89 0.49 -9.60
CA THR A 29 -12.09 1.35 -9.54
C THR A 29 -11.78 2.78 -9.15
N GLY A 30 -10.52 3.13 -8.94
CA GLY A 30 -10.12 4.47 -8.52
C GLY A 30 -9.14 4.41 -7.37
N TYR A 31 -8.84 5.57 -6.78
CA TYR A 31 -7.92 5.61 -5.64
C TYR A 31 -8.61 5.12 -4.37
N LEU A 32 -7.84 4.39 -3.57
CA LEU A 32 -8.32 3.82 -2.31
C LEU A 32 -7.33 4.16 -1.21
N GLY A 33 -7.84 4.78 -0.14
CA GLY A 33 -7.01 5.12 1.03
C GLY A 33 -7.27 4.16 2.18
N ILE A 34 -6.18 3.67 2.78
CA ILE A 34 -6.23 2.74 3.90
C ILE A 34 -5.66 3.44 5.13
N LEU A 35 -6.43 3.43 6.21
CA LEU A 35 -6.02 3.93 7.52
C LEU A 35 -6.10 2.78 8.52
N ALA A 36 -5.54 3.00 9.71
CA ALA A 36 -5.67 2.02 10.77
C ALA A 36 -7.14 1.72 11.04
N GLY A 37 -7.48 0.45 11.23
CA GLY A 37 -8.85 0.03 11.48
C GLY A 37 -9.71 -0.13 10.23
N HIS A 38 -9.10 -0.07 9.06
CA HIS A 38 -9.84 -0.29 7.81
C HIS A 38 -10.46 -1.69 7.79
N ILE A 39 -11.66 -1.79 7.24
CA ILE A 39 -12.33 -3.09 7.11
C ILE A 39 -11.53 -3.99 6.17
N ASP A 40 -11.70 -5.30 6.34
CA ASP A 40 -11.03 -6.26 5.48
C ASP A 40 -11.51 -6.10 4.05
N ILE A 41 -10.54 -6.12 3.13
CA ILE A 41 -10.83 -5.98 1.70
C ILE A 41 -9.69 -6.61 0.91
N THR A 42 -10.01 -7.15 -0.25
CA THR A 42 -9.01 -7.59 -1.24
C THR A 42 -9.45 -7.02 -2.56
N THR A 43 -8.55 -6.29 -3.22
CA THR A 43 -8.90 -5.64 -4.48
C THR A 43 -7.69 -5.63 -5.42
N PRO A 44 -7.94 -5.78 -6.73
CA PRO A 44 -6.85 -5.64 -7.70
C PRO A 44 -6.36 -4.20 -7.77
N LEU A 45 -5.08 -4.04 -8.06
CA LEU A 45 -4.45 -2.74 -8.24
C LEU A 45 -4.40 -2.37 -9.71
N GLY A 46 -4.60 -1.08 -9.97
CA GLY A 46 -4.34 -0.49 -11.28
C GLY A 46 -2.96 0.13 -11.29
N GLU A 47 -2.69 0.92 -12.31
CA GLU A 47 -1.43 1.64 -12.43
C GLU A 47 -1.59 3.06 -11.95
N GLY A 48 -0.67 3.55 -11.13
CA GLY A 48 -0.71 4.92 -10.64
C GLY A 48 0.28 5.16 -9.53
N GLU A 49 0.16 6.34 -8.93
CA GLU A 49 1.00 6.73 -7.82
C GLU A 49 0.47 6.14 -6.53
N ALA A 50 1.37 5.58 -5.74
CA ALA A 50 1.06 5.17 -4.36
C ALA A 50 1.65 6.21 -3.41
N ARG A 51 0.94 6.48 -2.33
CA ARG A 51 1.39 7.36 -1.26
C ARG A 51 1.34 6.62 0.05
N VAL A 52 2.45 6.63 0.76
CA VAL A 52 2.56 5.97 2.06
C VAL A 52 3.03 7.00 3.06
N ILE A 53 2.32 7.13 4.16
CA ILE A 53 2.74 8.03 5.24
C ILE A 53 3.40 7.18 6.32
N ILE A 54 4.69 7.45 6.53
CA ILE A 54 5.53 6.74 7.49
C ILE A 54 6.13 7.77 8.42
N ASP A 55 5.85 7.65 9.73
CA ASP A 55 6.35 8.59 10.73
C ASP A 55 6.06 10.05 10.37
N GLY A 56 4.87 10.31 9.85
CA GLY A 56 4.44 11.65 9.50
C GLY A 56 4.96 12.17 8.17
N GLU A 57 5.78 11.40 7.47
CA GLU A 57 6.34 11.80 6.17
C GLU A 57 5.65 11.09 5.03
N THR A 58 5.38 11.82 3.97
CA THR A 58 4.75 11.26 2.78
C THR A 58 5.80 10.73 1.84
N CYS A 59 5.75 9.44 1.57
CA CYS A 59 6.59 8.78 0.59
C CYS A 59 5.74 8.42 -0.61
N THR A 60 6.26 8.66 -1.81
CA THR A 60 5.54 8.36 -3.04
C THR A 60 6.25 7.28 -3.84
N ALA A 61 5.49 6.57 -4.64
CA ALA A 61 6.02 5.49 -5.46
C ALA A 61 5.16 5.31 -6.70
N HIS A 62 5.77 4.73 -7.72
CA HIS A 62 5.02 4.23 -8.86
C HIS A 62 4.64 2.79 -8.57
N CYS A 63 3.36 2.47 -8.70
CA CYS A 63 2.83 1.16 -8.34
C CYS A 63 1.89 0.71 -9.46
N SER A 64 2.06 -0.50 -9.94
CA SER A 64 1.19 -0.99 -11.01
C SER A 64 0.87 -2.45 -10.84
N HIS A 65 -0.39 -2.75 -11.06
CA HIS A 65 -0.96 -4.09 -11.16
C HIS A 65 -0.68 -4.93 -9.90
N GLY A 66 -1.48 -5.93 -9.67
CA GLY A 66 -1.31 -6.81 -8.52
C GLY A 66 -2.51 -6.73 -7.59
N LEU A 67 -2.26 -6.92 -6.31
CA LEU A 67 -3.33 -7.02 -5.30
C LEU A 67 -3.03 -6.19 -4.07
N LEU A 68 -4.09 -5.63 -3.50
CA LEU A 68 -4.09 -5.08 -2.16
C LEU A 68 -4.94 -5.98 -1.27
N SER A 69 -4.42 -6.33 -0.11
CA SER A 69 -5.13 -7.15 0.86
C SER A 69 -5.08 -6.48 2.22
N VAL A 70 -6.24 -6.31 2.85
CA VAL A 70 -6.36 -5.83 4.23
C VAL A 70 -7.08 -6.91 5.00
N GLN A 71 -6.42 -7.48 6.00
CA GLN A 71 -7.00 -8.54 6.82
C GLN A 71 -6.54 -8.40 8.26
N GLY A 72 -7.50 -8.23 9.16
CA GLY A 72 -7.19 -8.18 10.59
C GLY A 72 -6.19 -7.10 10.97
N GLY A 73 -6.25 -5.95 10.29
CA GLY A 73 -5.32 -4.87 10.55
C GLY A 73 -3.99 -4.97 9.83
N GLU A 74 -3.74 -6.06 9.11
CA GLU A 74 -2.54 -6.25 8.31
C GLU A 74 -2.81 -5.82 6.89
N VAL A 75 -1.95 -4.96 6.34
CA VAL A 75 -2.09 -4.47 4.98
C VAL A 75 -0.92 -4.99 4.15
N THR A 76 -1.26 -5.67 3.07
CA THR A 76 -0.26 -6.25 2.17
C THR A 76 -0.50 -5.73 0.76
N LEU A 77 0.55 -5.18 0.16
CA LEU A 77 0.56 -4.83 -1.26
C LEU A 77 1.41 -5.85 -2.01
N LEU A 78 0.86 -6.39 -3.07
CA LEU A 78 1.55 -7.36 -3.92
C LEU A 78 1.54 -6.83 -5.35
N PRO A 79 2.21 -5.70 -5.63
CA PRO A 79 2.23 -5.14 -6.97
C PRO A 79 3.20 -5.89 -7.87
N ALA A 80 2.92 -5.86 -9.17
CA ALA A 80 3.86 -6.38 -10.16
C ALA A 80 5.09 -5.48 -10.23
N VAL A 81 4.88 -4.16 -10.11
CA VAL A 81 5.96 -3.18 -10.12
C VAL A 81 5.73 -2.18 -8.99
N PHE A 82 6.77 -1.91 -8.22
CA PHE A 82 6.72 -0.90 -7.18
C PHE A 82 8.07 -0.21 -7.12
N ARG A 83 8.08 1.10 -7.32
CA ARG A 83 9.32 1.87 -7.33
C ARG A 83 9.13 3.16 -6.54
N TRP A 84 9.89 3.32 -5.48
CA TRP A 84 9.88 4.57 -4.72
C TRP A 84 10.35 5.71 -5.61
N THR A 85 9.61 6.82 -5.57
CA THR A 85 9.96 8.02 -6.33
C THR A 85 10.37 9.16 -5.39
N LYS A 86 10.09 9.00 -4.09
CA LYS A 86 10.46 10.04 -3.15
C LYS A 86 10.54 9.54 -1.72
#